data_c39573e2c352873a85922663c2110c91
#
_entry.id   c39573e2c352873a85922663c2110c91
#
_cell.length_a   1.000
_cell.length_b   1.000
_cell.length_c   1.000
_cell.angle_alpha   90.00
_cell.angle_beta   90.00
_cell.angle_gamma   90.00
#
_symmetry.space_group_name_H-M   'P 1'
#
loop_
_entity.id
_entity.type
_entity.pdbx_description
1 polymer ?
#
loop_
_entity_poly.entity_id
_entity_poly.type
_entity_poly.pdbx_seq_one_letter_code
_entity_poly.pdbx_strand_id
1 'polypeptide(L)'
;MISKFKILLIIFTSLIVWSCADKTNKTLKTPEVNMEEQMSNAYKEGYLELKKGDVRVAAKKFNEAELLFPQSPWAAESVIMAAYAYYSQSYYYDAISELERYLLTYPKDKNRAYAQFLLGVCFYEQIIDEKKDLKTLLDSKKHFDIVIKEYPDSEFAMDAKFKIDLINEILAAKEMYIARYYLNKTKWIPALNRFKIVVNEYNTTIYTEEALHRLVEINYRLGLMEESKKYANTLGYNYQSSDWYK
;
A
#
# COMPACT_ATOMS: atom_id res chain seq x y z
N MET A 1 -60.26 11.08 70.09
CA MET A 1 -59.12 11.86 69.54
C MET A 1 -58.23 11.04 68.54
N ILE A 2 -58.17 9.74 68.63
CA ILE A 2 -57.30 8.86 67.82
C ILE A 2 -57.75 8.71 66.32
N SER A 3 -59.10 8.86 66.07
CA SER A 3 -59.63 8.71 64.68
C SER A 3 -59.29 9.87 63.76
N LYS A 4 -59.26 11.12 64.25
CA LYS A 4 -58.91 12.29 63.39
C LYS A 4 -57.42 12.33 63.01
N PHE A 5 -56.55 11.74 63.84
CA PHE A 5 -55.12 11.69 63.58
C PHE A 5 -54.79 10.68 62.48
N LYS A 6 -55.51 9.56 62.41
CA LYS A 6 -55.35 8.55 61.38
C LYS A 6 -55.81 9.07 59.99
N ILE A 7 -56.86 9.87 59.91
CA ILE A 7 -57.36 10.46 58.69
C ILE A 7 -56.37 11.54 58.19
N LEU A 8 -55.78 12.32 59.09
CA LEU A 8 -54.78 13.32 58.73
C LEU A 8 -53.47 12.68 58.17
N LEU A 9 -53.08 11.53 58.75
CA LEU A 9 -51.91 10.76 58.28
C LEU A 9 -52.11 10.15 56.85
N ILE A 10 -53.32 9.69 56.55
CA ILE A 10 -53.67 9.12 55.25
C ILE A 10 -53.71 10.22 54.16
N ILE A 11 -54.17 11.41 54.45
CA ILE A 11 -54.20 12.55 53.55
C ILE A 11 -52.76 13.07 53.27
N PHE A 12 -51.88 13.03 54.29
CA PHE A 12 -50.49 13.43 54.12
C PHE A 12 -49.68 12.44 53.29
N THR A 13 -49.97 11.13 53.37
CA THR A 13 -49.30 10.11 52.54
C THR A 13 -49.78 10.11 51.04
N SER A 14 -51.03 10.56 50.81
CA SER A 14 -51.54 10.65 49.42
C SER A 14 -51.02 11.86 48.63
N LEU A 15 -50.49 12.91 49.29
CA LEU A 15 -49.87 14.07 48.62
C LEU A 15 -48.43 13.86 48.17
N ILE A 16 -47.75 12.80 48.66
CA ILE A 16 -46.35 12.51 48.30
C ILE A 16 -46.26 11.72 46.98
N VAL A 17 -47.33 11.13 46.46
CA VAL A 17 -47.32 10.27 45.28
C VAL A 17 -47.58 11.03 43.96
N TRP A 18 -47.86 12.33 44.02
CA TRP A 18 -48.20 13.11 42.81
C TRP A 18 -47.08 14.02 42.30
N SER A 19 -45.84 13.86 42.78
CA SER A 19 -44.68 14.67 42.40
C SER A 19 -43.67 13.94 41.55
N CYS A 20 -44.09 12.99 40.69
CA CYS A 20 -43.20 12.37 39.71
C CYS A 20 -43.93 12.04 38.41
N ALA A 21 -44.36 13.03 37.67
CA ALA A 21 -44.75 12.84 36.24
C ALA A 21 -44.61 14.12 35.45
N ASP A 22 -43.41 14.70 35.44
CA ASP A 22 -43.05 15.59 34.36
C ASP A 22 -42.05 14.85 33.47
N LYS A 23 -42.58 13.97 32.59
CA LYS A 23 -41.84 13.40 31.48
C LYS A 23 -41.72 14.46 30.38
N THR A 24 -40.87 15.42 30.58
CA THR A 24 -40.25 16.07 29.44
C THR A 24 -39.44 15.00 28.73
N ASN A 25 -39.99 14.49 27.62
CA ASN A 25 -39.21 13.75 26.60
C ASN A 25 -38.15 14.68 26.00
N LYS A 26 -37.14 15.06 26.80
CA LYS A 26 -35.85 15.36 26.26
C LYS A 26 -35.27 14.00 25.86
N THR A 27 -35.45 13.62 24.61
CA THR A 27 -34.57 12.66 23.95
C THR A 27 -33.15 13.19 24.20
N LEU A 28 -32.51 12.67 25.23
CA LEU A 28 -31.06 12.76 25.38
C LEU A 28 -30.53 12.09 24.11
N LYS A 29 -30.14 12.91 23.10
CA LYS A 29 -29.33 12.43 22.02
C LYS A 29 -28.14 11.75 22.69
N THR A 30 -28.03 10.45 22.52
CA THR A 30 -26.93 9.69 23.08
C THR A 30 -25.63 10.31 22.59
N PRO A 31 -24.54 10.30 23.38
CA PRO A 31 -23.25 10.85 22.92
C PRO A 31 -22.79 10.30 21.57
N GLU A 32 -23.16 9.06 21.24
CA GLU A 32 -22.86 8.42 19.95
C GLU A 32 -23.47 9.13 18.73
N VAL A 33 -24.72 9.57 18.80
CA VAL A 33 -25.38 10.30 17.69
C VAL A 33 -24.67 11.63 17.43
N ASN A 34 -24.15 12.28 18.47
CA ASN A 34 -23.40 13.52 18.34
C ASN A 34 -22.01 13.27 17.75
N MET A 35 -21.35 12.15 18.10
CA MET A 35 -20.02 11.79 17.55
C MET A 35 -20.09 11.46 16.07
N GLU A 36 -21.12 10.73 15.62
CA GLU A 36 -21.29 10.40 14.20
C GLU A 36 -21.52 11.66 13.34
N GLU A 37 -22.31 12.61 13.82
CA GLU A 37 -22.49 13.88 13.15
C GLU A 37 -21.18 14.69 13.07
N GLN A 38 -20.43 14.76 14.15
CA GLN A 38 -19.15 15.45 14.20
C GLN A 38 -18.12 14.79 13.25
N MET A 39 -18.03 13.46 13.26
CA MET A 39 -17.20 12.71 12.34
C MET A 39 -17.57 12.98 10.88
N SER A 40 -18.87 12.93 10.53
CA SER A 40 -19.36 13.20 9.20
C SER A 40 -19.02 14.63 8.74
N ASN A 41 -19.11 15.61 9.65
CA ASN A 41 -18.74 17.00 9.35
C ASN A 41 -17.23 17.13 9.13
N ALA A 42 -16.40 16.56 9.98
CA ALA A 42 -14.95 16.55 9.82
C ALA A 42 -14.52 15.90 8.47
N TYR A 43 -15.13 14.76 8.12
CA TYR A 43 -14.89 14.10 6.84
C TYR A 43 -15.27 14.99 5.64
N LYS A 44 -16.43 15.65 5.69
CA LYS A 44 -16.87 16.59 4.63
C LYS A 44 -15.95 17.79 4.51
N GLU A 45 -15.50 18.36 5.64
CA GLU A 45 -14.52 19.44 5.65
C GLU A 45 -13.22 18.98 5.00
N GLY A 46 -12.70 17.79 5.36
CA GLY A 46 -11.52 17.20 4.73
C GLY A 46 -11.65 17.09 3.22
N TYR A 47 -12.79 16.63 2.74
CA TYR A 47 -13.06 16.53 1.30
C TYR A 47 -13.11 17.90 0.60
N LEU A 48 -13.67 18.92 1.24
CA LEU A 48 -13.69 20.29 0.72
C LEU A 48 -12.29 20.89 0.64
N GLU A 49 -11.47 20.69 1.68
CA GLU A 49 -10.07 21.17 1.70
C GLU A 49 -9.22 20.43 0.64
N LEU A 50 -9.45 19.13 0.45
CA LEU A 50 -8.79 18.37 -0.62
C LEU A 50 -9.10 18.96 -2.00
N LYS A 51 -10.36 19.31 -2.25
CA LYS A 51 -10.77 19.98 -3.52
C LYS A 51 -10.15 21.36 -3.73
N LYS A 52 -9.86 22.09 -2.65
CA LYS A 52 -9.16 23.36 -2.71
C LYS A 52 -7.65 23.21 -2.93
N GLY A 53 -7.12 21.99 -2.77
CA GLY A 53 -5.69 21.69 -2.84
C GLY A 53 -4.94 21.89 -1.53
N ASP A 54 -5.64 22.18 -0.43
CA ASP A 54 -5.02 22.26 0.90
C ASP A 54 -4.97 20.87 1.54
N VAL A 55 -4.06 20.04 1.03
CA VAL A 55 -3.97 18.61 1.38
C VAL A 55 -3.57 18.36 2.82
N ARG A 56 -2.81 19.29 3.46
CA ARG A 56 -2.42 19.14 4.87
C ARG A 56 -3.59 19.36 5.81
N VAL A 57 -4.43 20.36 5.51
CA VAL A 57 -5.66 20.59 6.26
C VAL A 57 -6.64 19.45 5.98
N ALA A 58 -6.77 18.98 4.72
CA ALA A 58 -7.60 17.86 4.36
C ALA A 58 -7.22 16.59 5.14
N ALA A 59 -5.94 16.21 5.14
CA ALA A 59 -5.47 15.04 5.88
C ALA A 59 -5.72 15.16 7.39
N LYS A 60 -5.49 16.35 7.97
CA LYS A 60 -5.82 16.60 9.38
C LYS A 60 -7.29 16.38 9.67
N LYS A 61 -8.18 16.86 8.79
CA LYS A 61 -9.64 16.71 8.95
C LYS A 61 -10.11 15.26 8.79
N PHE A 62 -9.51 14.50 7.89
CA PHE A 62 -9.78 13.08 7.78
C PHE A 62 -9.29 12.31 9.02
N ASN A 63 -8.10 12.62 9.55
CA ASN A 63 -7.62 12.03 10.79
C ASN A 63 -8.48 12.44 12.02
N GLU A 64 -9.00 13.67 12.05
CA GLU A 64 -9.98 14.11 13.06
C GLU A 64 -11.26 13.28 12.98
N ALA A 65 -11.77 12.99 11.78
CA ALA A 65 -12.95 12.15 11.59
C ALA A 65 -12.75 10.73 12.12
N GLU A 66 -11.58 10.11 11.88
CA GLU A 66 -11.23 8.80 12.45
C GLU A 66 -11.26 8.84 14.00
N LEU A 67 -10.61 9.86 14.58
CA LEU A 67 -10.50 9.99 16.05
C LEU A 67 -11.83 10.23 16.73
N LEU A 68 -12.76 10.94 16.10
CA LEU A 68 -14.08 11.23 16.66
C LEU A 68 -14.95 9.98 16.77
N PHE A 69 -14.84 9.03 15.85
CA PHE A 69 -15.62 7.80 15.87
C PHE A 69 -14.82 6.60 15.32
N PRO A 70 -13.82 6.09 16.06
CA PRO A 70 -12.90 5.06 15.57
C PRO A 70 -13.57 3.71 15.22
N GLN A 71 -14.74 3.44 15.78
CA GLN A 71 -15.51 2.21 15.53
C GLN A 71 -16.45 2.34 14.33
N SER A 72 -16.51 3.50 13.72
CA SER A 72 -17.31 3.73 12.53
C SER A 72 -16.73 2.96 11.33
N PRO A 73 -17.57 2.45 10.42
CA PRO A 73 -17.11 1.97 9.10
C PRO A 73 -16.34 3.03 8.30
N TRP A 74 -16.54 4.31 8.59
CA TRP A 74 -15.87 5.43 7.96
C TRP A 74 -14.47 5.73 8.52
N ALA A 75 -14.11 5.18 9.68
CA ALA A 75 -12.82 5.46 10.29
C ALA A 75 -11.67 4.97 9.40
N ALA A 76 -11.72 3.74 8.93
CA ALA A 76 -10.73 3.19 8.00
C ALA A 76 -10.66 3.98 6.69
N GLU A 77 -11.82 4.37 6.13
CA GLU A 77 -11.91 5.19 4.93
C GLU A 77 -11.25 6.56 5.13
N SER A 78 -11.44 7.17 6.30
CA SER A 78 -10.85 8.47 6.63
C SER A 78 -9.32 8.43 6.61
N VAL A 79 -8.69 7.38 7.14
CA VAL A 79 -7.22 7.23 7.07
C VAL A 79 -6.73 7.09 5.64
N ILE A 80 -7.43 6.31 4.82
CA ILE A 80 -7.10 6.19 3.38
C ILE A 80 -7.22 7.54 2.68
N MET A 81 -8.25 8.31 2.99
CA MET A 81 -8.44 9.64 2.41
C MET A 81 -7.35 10.63 2.86
N ALA A 82 -6.87 10.52 4.10
CA ALA A 82 -5.71 11.30 4.57
C ALA A 82 -4.44 10.95 3.77
N ALA A 83 -4.18 9.64 3.59
CA ALA A 83 -3.06 9.16 2.78
C ALA A 83 -3.16 9.61 1.32
N TYR A 84 -4.35 9.50 0.72
CA TYR A 84 -4.60 9.97 -0.64
C TYR A 84 -4.41 11.48 -0.79
N ALA A 85 -4.83 12.26 0.20
CA ALA A 85 -4.61 13.71 0.21
C ALA A 85 -3.11 14.04 0.12
N TYR A 86 -2.28 13.40 0.93
CA TYR A 86 -0.83 13.57 0.86
C TYR A 86 -0.25 13.11 -0.48
N TYR A 87 -0.65 11.92 -0.96
CA TYR A 87 -0.20 11.39 -2.25
C TYR A 87 -0.50 12.34 -3.41
N SER A 88 -1.69 12.96 -3.43
CA SER A 88 -2.14 13.83 -4.52
C SER A 88 -1.25 15.05 -4.78
N GLN A 89 -0.42 15.44 -3.81
CA GLN A 89 0.54 16.54 -3.90
C GLN A 89 1.98 16.07 -3.70
N SER A 90 2.24 14.78 -3.95
CA SER A 90 3.58 14.18 -3.88
C SER A 90 4.25 14.22 -2.49
N TYR A 91 3.46 14.36 -1.40
CA TYR A 91 3.94 14.19 -0.02
C TYR A 91 4.04 12.70 0.32
N TYR A 92 4.91 11.98 -0.41
CA TYR A 92 4.98 10.53 -0.36
C TYR A 92 5.34 9.97 1.02
N TYR A 93 6.21 10.63 1.79
CA TYR A 93 6.57 10.20 3.15
C TYR A 93 5.38 10.25 4.10
N ASP A 94 4.58 11.31 4.04
CA ASP A 94 3.38 11.44 4.85
C ASP A 94 2.32 10.41 4.42
N ALA A 95 2.14 10.21 3.10
CA ALA A 95 1.24 9.19 2.56
C ALA A 95 1.64 7.77 3.00
N ILE A 96 2.93 7.43 2.93
CA ILE A 96 3.46 6.13 3.39
C ILE A 96 3.15 5.93 4.87
N SER A 97 3.41 6.93 5.71
CA SER A 97 3.14 6.85 7.15
C SER A 97 1.66 6.56 7.46
N GLU A 98 0.74 7.24 6.76
CA GLU A 98 -0.70 7.00 6.93
C GLU A 98 -1.12 5.62 6.42
N LEU A 99 -0.59 5.16 5.29
CA LEU A 99 -0.90 3.84 4.72
C LEU A 99 -0.38 2.71 5.60
N GLU A 100 0.83 2.81 6.13
CA GLU A 100 1.40 1.84 7.07
C GLU A 100 0.56 1.79 8.36
N ARG A 101 0.19 2.95 8.89
CA ARG A 101 -0.72 3.05 10.05
C ARG A 101 -2.07 2.39 9.76
N TYR A 102 -2.66 2.67 8.60
CA TYR A 102 -3.91 2.04 8.17
C TYR A 102 -3.80 0.51 8.11
N LEU A 103 -2.77 -0.02 7.46
CA LEU A 103 -2.58 -1.47 7.31
C LEU A 103 -2.40 -2.18 8.66
N LEU A 104 -1.83 -1.49 9.65
CA LEU A 104 -1.66 -1.99 11.01
C LEU A 104 -2.96 -1.91 11.80
N THR A 105 -3.68 -0.79 11.73
CA THR A 105 -4.86 -0.51 12.55
C THR A 105 -6.11 -1.26 12.06
N TYR A 106 -6.25 -1.42 10.74
CA TYR A 106 -7.43 -2.01 10.10
C TYR A 106 -7.11 -3.31 9.34
N PRO A 107 -6.68 -4.39 10.03
CA PRO A 107 -6.19 -5.62 9.38
C PRO A 107 -7.26 -6.40 8.59
N LYS A 108 -8.53 -6.09 8.77
CA LYS A 108 -9.66 -6.77 8.11
C LYS A 108 -10.47 -5.85 7.18
N ASP A 109 -10.02 -4.63 6.94
CA ASP A 109 -10.75 -3.70 6.08
C ASP A 109 -10.68 -4.12 4.60
N LYS A 110 -11.76 -3.83 3.87
CA LYS A 110 -11.92 -4.18 2.44
C LYS A 110 -10.95 -3.45 1.52
N ASN A 111 -10.51 -2.25 1.91
CA ASN A 111 -9.67 -1.39 1.08
C ASN A 111 -8.17 -1.68 1.24
N ARG A 112 -7.80 -2.77 1.89
CA ARG A 112 -6.39 -3.15 2.09
C ARG A 112 -5.62 -3.35 0.78
N ALA A 113 -6.28 -3.92 -0.24
CA ALA A 113 -5.68 -4.07 -1.56
C ALA A 113 -5.27 -2.72 -2.16
N TYR A 114 -6.16 -1.73 -2.09
CA TYR A 114 -5.88 -0.36 -2.51
C TYR A 114 -4.75 0.28 -1.70
N ALA A 115 -4.82 0.20 -0.37
CA ALA A 115 -3.79 0.76 0.51
C ALA A 115 -2.41 0.17 0.22
N GLN A 116 -2.33 -1.15 0.02
CA GLN A 116 -1.10 -1.85 -0.31
C GLN A 116 -0.56 -1.44 -1.68
N PHE A 117 -1.45 -1.28 -2.67
CA PHE A 117 -1.10 -0.80 -4.00
C PHE A 117 -0.57 0.63 -3.96
N LEU A 118 -1.31 1.55 -3.29
CA LEU A 118 -0.91 2.95 -3.18
C LEU A 118 0.42 3.11 -2.43
N LEU A 119 0.68 2.27 -1.44
CA LEU A 119 1.96 2.22 -0.73
C LEU A 119 3.10 1.85 -1.69
N GLY A 120 2.90 0.83 -2.54
CA GLY A 120 3.83 0.48 -3.61
C GLY A 120 4.07 1.63 -4.59
N VAL A 121 3.02 2.36 -4.98
CA VAL A 121 3.12 3.54 -5.84
C VAL A 121 3.90 4.66 -5.16
N CYS A 122 3.63 4.96 -3.87
CA CYS A 122 4.37 5.99 -3.14
C CYS A 122 5.87 5.72 -3.08
N PHE A 123 6.30 4.46 -2.91
CA PHE A 123 7.70 4.10 -3.00
C PHE A 123 8.24 4.24 -4.43
N TYR A 124 7.46 3.84 -5.45
CA TYR A 124 7.86 3.94 -6.85
C TYR A 124 8.12 5.38 -7.27
N GLU A 125 7.23 6.30 -6.94
CA GLU A 125 7.31 7.73 -7.31
C GLU A 125 8.46 8.48 -6.61
N GLN A 126 9.05 7.91 -5.56
CA GLN A 126 10.22 8.47 -4.88
C GLN A 126 11.55 8.11 -5.54
N ILE A 127 11.54 7.30 -6.60
CA ILE A 127 12.76 6.91 -7.30
C ILE A 127 13.25 8.08 -8.14
N ILE A 128 14.34 8.73 -7.70
CA ILE A 128 14.98 9.84 -8.40
C ILE A 128 16.07 9.32 -9.35
N ASP A 129 16.87 8.34 -8.90
CA ASP A 129 17.94 7.73 -9.68
C ASP A 129 17.84 6.20 -9.56
N GLU A 130 17.35 5.57 -10.60
CA GLU A 130 17.17 4.11 -10.69
C GLU A 130 18.45 3.32 -10.40
N LYS A 131 19.63 3.93 -10.61
CA LYS A 131 20.92 3.28 -10.34
C LYS A 131 21.32 3.34 -8.87
N LYS A 132 20.77 4.28 -8.10
CA LYS A 132 21.13 4.52 -6.70
C LYS A 132 20.05 4.08 -5.72
N ASP A 133 18.79 4.29 -6.05
CA ASP A 133 17.67 4.13 -5.12
C ASP A 133 17.12 2.69 -5.09
N LEU A 134 18.03 1.72 -5.04
CA LEU A 134 17.67 0.29 -5.06
C LEU A 134 16.72 -0.10 -3.93
N LYS A 135 16.90 0.46 -2.74
CA LYS A 135 16.05 0.12 -1.59
C LYS A 135 14.60 0.49 -1.85
N THR A 136 14.36 1.73 -2.28
CA THR A 136 13.01 2.24 -2.58
C THR A 136 12.33 1.42 -3.68
N LEU A 137 13.11 1.02 -4.71
CA LEU A 137 12.62 0.16 -5.78
C LEU A 137 12.21 -1.23 -5.28
N LEU A 138 13.00 -1.84 -4.39
CA LEU A 138 12.70 -3.14 -3.79
C LEU A 138 11.52 -3.06 -2.81
N ASP A 139 11.41 -1.97 -2.05
CA ASP A 139 10.27 -1.73 -1.16
C ASP A 139 8.98 -1.59 -2.00
N SER A 140 9.01 -0.84 -3.10
CA SER A 140 7.90 -0.75 -4.06
C SER A 140 7.50 -2.14 -4.58
N LYS A 141 8.47 -2.90 -5.10
CA LYS A 141 8.22 -4.27 -5.61
C LYS A 141 7.57 -5.17 -4.57
N LYS A 142 8.06 -5.13 -3.33
CA LYS A 142 7.51 -5.91 -2.21
C LYS A 142 6.01 -5.64 -2.00
N HIS A 143 5.58 -4.37 -2.05
CA HIS A 143 4.19 -4.01 -1.83
C HIS A 143 3.31 -4.43 -3.01
N PHE A 144 3.78 -4.31 -4.25
CA PHE A 144 3.07 -4.85 -5.42
C PHE A 144 2.99 -6.38 -5.42
N ASP A 145 4.06 -7.08 -4.99
CA ASP A 145 4.04 -8.54 -4.82
C ASP A 145 2.98 -9.00 -3.80
N ILE A 146 2.77 -8.23 -2.71
CA ILE A 146 1.71 -8.49 -1.73
C ILE A 146 0.33 -8.34 -2.39
N VAL A 147 0.12 -7.29 -3.20
CA VAL A 147 -1.16 -7.11 -3.91
C VAL A 147 -1.47 -8.31 -4.80
N ILE A 148 -0.49 -8.76 -5.59
CA ILE A 148 -0.70 -9.90 -6.51
C ILE A 148 -0.95 -11.21 -5.77
N LYS A 149 -0.28 -11.44 -4.63
CA LYS A 149 -0.37 -12.71 -3.89
C LYS A 149 -1.58 -12.78 -2.97
N GLU A 150 -1.89 -11.69 -2.27
CA GLU A 150 -2.94 -11.68 -1.25
C GLU A 150 -4.29 -11.19 -1.79
N TYR A 151 -4.28 -10.42 -2.90
CA TYR A 151 -5.48 -9.83 -3.49
C TYR A 151 -5.53 -10.04 -5.02
N PRO A 152 -5.38 -11.29 -5.53
CA PRO A 152 -5.27 -11.57 -6.96
C PRO A 152 -6.49 -11.16 -7.78
N ASP A 153 -7.67 -11.14 -7.15
CA ASP A 153 -8.95 -10.78 -7.79
C ASP A 153 -9.27 -9.28 -7.68
N SER A 154 -8.39 -8.49 -7.07
CA SER A 154 -8.59 -7.04 -6.99
C SER A 154 -8.28 -6.35 -8.33
N GLU A 155 -8.97 -5.24 -8.61
CA GLU A 155 -8.67 -4.38 -9.76
C GLU A 155 -7.22 -3.90 -9.79
N PHE A 156 -6.56 -3.80 -8.62
CA PHE A 156 -5.17 -3.36 -8.46
C PHE A 156 -4.14 -4.43 -8.82
N ALA A 157 -4.52 -5.71 -8.88
CA ALA A 157 -3.58 -6.80 -9.13
C ALA A 157 -2.96 -6.75 -10.54
N MET A 158 -3.74 -6.36 -11.54
CA MET A 158 -3.24 -6.21 -12.91
C MET A 158 -2.25 -5.04 -13.00
N ASP A 159 -2.58 -3.89 -12.46
CA ASP A 159 -1.71 -2.71 -12.45
C ASP A 159 -0.42 -2.98 -11.66
N ALA A 160 -0.51 -3.71 -10.54
CA ALA A 160 0.66 -4.14 -9.78
C ALA A 160 1.60 -5.04 -10.61
N LYS A 161 1.09 -5.94 -11.45
CA LYS A 161 1.90 -6.75 -12.38
C LYS A 161 2.66 -5.87 -13.36
N PHE A 162 1.99 -4.91 -14.01
CA PHE A 162 2.66 -3.98 -14.92
C PHE A 162 3.75 -3.16 -14.21
N LYS A 163 3.51 -2.72 -12.98
CA LYS A 163 4.53 -2.01 -12.19
C LYS A 163 5.71 -2.92 -11.86
N ILE A 164 5.48 -4.18 -11.52
CA ILE A 164 6.55 -5.16 -11.29
C ILE A 164 7.37 -5.41 -12.56
N ASP A 165 6.74 -5.50 -13.73
CA ASP A 165 7.47 -5.69 -14.99
C ASP A 165 8.39 -4.50 -15.26
N LEU A 166 7.92 -3.25 -15.07
CA LEU A 166 8.76 -2.06 -15.17
C LEU A 166 9.92 -2.06 -14.16
N ILE A 167 9.67 -2.46 -12.93
CA ILE A 167 10.69 -2.56 -11.88
C ILE A 167 11.73 -3.64 -12.27
N ASN A 168 11.29 -4.78 -12.78
CA ASN A 168 12.19 -5.85 -13.22
C ASN A 168 13.08 -5.41 -14.39
N GLU A 169 12.57 -4.62 -15.33
CA GLU A 169 13.39 -4.02 -16.41
C GLU A 169 14.50 -3.12 -15.82
N ILE A 170 14.19 -2.28 -14.84
CA ILE A 170 15.17 -1.41 -14.19
C ILE A 170 16.23 -2.23 -13.44
N LEU A 171 15.81 -3.24 -12.70
CA LEU A 171 16.71 -4.12 -11.95
C LEU A 171 17.62 -4.93 -12.88
N ALA A 172 17.06 -5.48 -13.97
CA ALA A 172 17.83 -6.18 -15.00
C ALA A 172 18.84 -5.25 -15.67
N ALA A 173 18.43 -4.03 -16.06
CA ALA A 173 19.32 -3.04 -16.65
C ALA A 173 20.52 -2.74 -15.75
N LYS A 174 20.30 -2.61 -14.45
CA LYS A 174 21.37 -2.39 -13.45
C LYS A 174 22.34 -3.57 -13.42
N GLU A 175 21.84 -4.81 -13.33
CA GLU A 175 22.68 -6.00 -13.32
C GLU A 175 23.48 -6.14 -14.64
N MET A 176 22.86 -5.85 -15.78
CA MET A 176 23.52 -5.83 -17.09
C MET A 176 24.62 -4.77 -17.18
N TYR A 177 24.38 -3.57 -16.64
CA TYR A 177 25.41 -2.53 -16.58
C TYR A 177 26.66 -3.01 -15.82
N ILE A 178 26.46 -3.61 -14.64
CA ILE A 178 27.55 -4.16 -13.81
C ILE A 178 28.22 -5.34 -14.52
N ALA A 179 27.44 -6.23 -15.13
CA ALA A 179 27.94 -7.39 -15.88
C ALA A 179 28.85 -6.96 -17.04
N ARG A 180 28.40 -6.03 -17.87
CA ARG A 180 29.18 -5.48 -19.00
C ARG A 180 30.45 -4.76 -18.52
N TYR A 181 30.39 -4.04 -17.41
CA TYR A 181 31.60 -3.44 -16.82
C TYR A 181 32.64 -4.49 -16.46
N TYR A 182 32.26 -5.58 -15.77
CA TYR A 182 33.18 -6.67 -15.45
C TYR A 182 33.67 -7.43 -16.70
N LEU A 183 32.81 -7.64 -17.67
CA LEU A 183 33.14 -8.25 -18.96
C LEU A 183 34.24 -7.45 -19.69
N ASN A 184 34.09 -6.12 -19.78
CA ASN A 184 35.07 -5.23 -20.40
C ASN A 184 36.41 -5.18 -19.64
N LYS A 185 36.42 -5.54 -18.36
CA LYS A 185 37.63 -5.69 -17.53
C LYS A 185 38.18 -7.13 -17.52
N THR A 186 37.68 -8.01 -18.40
CA THR A 186 38.04 -9.44 -18.48
C THR A 186 37.89 -10.21 -17.16
N LYS A 187 37.02 -9.70 -16.27
CA LYS A 187 36.66 -10.35 -15.00
C LYS A 187 35.49 -11.29 -15.21
N TRP A 188 35.77 -12.48 -15.74
CA TRP A 188 34.76 -13.43 -16.23
C TRP A 188 33.80 -13.90 -15.12
N ILE A 189 34.31 -14.28 -13.95
CA ILE A 189 33.47 -14.83 -12.87
C ILE A 189 32.48 -13.79 -12.30
N PRO A 190 32.90 -12.56 -11.95
CA PRO A 190 31.93 -11.52 -11.55
C PRO A 190 30.91 -11.20 -12.65
N ALA A 191 31.31 -11.13 -13.93
CA ALA A 191 30.40 -10.89 -15.04
C ALA A 191 29.37 -12.02 -15.17
N LEU A 192 29.81 -13.28 -15.13
CA LEU A 192 28.98 -14.47 -15.20
C LEU A 192 27.90 -14.46 -14.09
N ASN A 193 28.27 -14.13 -12.86
CA ASN A 193 27.33 -14.08 -11.74
C ASN A 193 26.24 -13.03 -11.97
N ARG A 194 26.59 -11.85 -12.52
CA ARG A 194 25.59 -10.81 -12.82
C ARG A 194 24.65 -11.20 -13.97
N PHE A 195 25.18 -11.77 -15.05
CA PHE A 195 24.32 -12.28 -16.13
C PHE A 195 23.40 -13.42 -15.63
N LYS A 196 23.86 -14.28 -14.72
CA LYS A 196 23.02 -15.31 -14.10
C LYS A 196 21.84 -14.72 -13.32
N ILE A 197 22.03 -13.59 -12.61
CA ILE A 197 20.94 -12.91 -11.92
C ILE A 197 19.87 -12.48 -12.92
N VAL A 198 20.26 -11.90 -14.06
CA VAL A 198 19.29 -11.48 -15.10
C VAL A 198 18.48 -12.67 -15.62
N VAL A 199 19.13 -13.77 -15.95
CA VAL A 199 18.45 -14.95 -16.51
C VAL A 199 17.57 -15.66 -15.47
N ASN A 200 17.94 -15.66 -14.20
CA ASN A 200 17.21 -16.38 -13.16
C ASN A 200 16.09 -15.54 -12.52
N GLU A 201 16.31 -14.26 -12.30
CA GLU A 201 15.39 -13.40 -11.53
C GLU A 201 14.60 -12.43 -12.41
N TYR A 202 15.11 -12.11 -13.62
CA TYR A 202 14.52 -11.11 -14.54
C TYR A 202 14.34 -11.67 -15.96
N ASN A 203 13.97 -12.93 -16.07
CA ASN A 203 13.93 -13.69 -17.32
C ASN A 203 12.85 -13.23 -18.33
N THR A 204 11.95 -12.33 -17.93
CA THR A 204 10.93 -11.75 -18.80
C THR A 204 11.34 -10.41 -19.41
N THR A 205 12.53 -9.91 -19.07
CA THR A 205 13.02 -8.62 -19.54
C THR A 205 13.71 -8.70 -20.91
N ILE A 206 13.80 -7.56 -21.59
CA ILE A 206 14.52 -7.44 -22.87
C ILE A 206 16.01 -7.79 -22.77
N TYR A 207 16.56 -7.84 -21.58
CA TYR A 207 17.98 -8.13 -21.33
C TYR A 207 18.31 -9.61 -21.28
N THR A 208 17.31 -10.48 -21.22
CA THR A 208 17.50 -11.93 -21.05
C THR A 208 18.26 -12.57 -22.21
N GLU A 209 17.97 -12.15 -23.43
CA GLU A 209 18.61 -12.67 -24.64
C GLU A 209 20.13 -12.39 -24.66
N GLU A 210 20.52 -11.13 -24.42
CA GLU A 210 21.94 -10.78 -24.30
C GLU A 210 22.60 -11.51 -23.13
N ALA A 211 21.94 -11.56 -21.98
CA ALA A 211 22.50 -12.25 -20.80
C ALA A 211 22.78 -13.73 -21.08
N LEU A 212 21.85 -14.44 -21.76
CA LEU A 212 22.03 -15.82 -22.19
C LEU A 212 23.23 -15.96 -23.14
N HIS A 213 23.32 -15.12 -24.16
CA HIS A 213 24.44 -15.13 -25.11
C HIS A 213 25.78 -14.91 -24.39
N ARG A 214 25.87 -13.93 -23.51
CA ARG A 214 27.09 -13.67 -22.72
C ARG A 214 27.45 -14.82 -21.77
N LEU A 215 26.46 -15.52 -21.23
CA LEU A 215 26.71 -16.73 -20.45
C LEU A 215 27.27 -17.86 -21.31
N VAL A 216 26.81 -18.03 -22.56
CA VAL A 216 27.39 -18.98 -23.52
C VAL A 216 28.85 -18.66 -23.74
N GLU A 217 29.18 -17.39 -24.14
CA GLU A 217 30.55 -16.96 -24.41
C GLU A 217 31.49 -17.16 -23.25
N ILE A 218 31.09 -16.72 -22.03
CA ILE A 218 31.94 -16.78 -20.84
C ILE A 218 32.18 -18.24 -20.42
N ASN A 219 31.13 -19.08 -20.38
CA ASN A 219 31.32 -20.50 -20.03
C ASN A 219 32.19 -21.22 -21.02
N TYR A 220 32.04 -20.96 -22.34
CA TYR A 220 32.91 -21.51 -23.36
C TYR A 220 34.38 -21.13 -23.14
N ARG A 221 34.67 -19.84 -22.91
CA ARG A 221 36.03 -19.33 -22.61
C ARG A 221 36.65 -19.93 -21.35
N LEU A 222 35.82 -20.26 -20.36
CA LEU A 222 36.25 -20.91 -19.12
C LEU A 222 36.41 -22.43 -19.25
N GLY A 223 36.10 -23.02 -20.42
CA GLY A 223 36.14 -24.47 -20.64
C GLY A 223 34.95 -25.22 -20.03
N LEU A 224 33.91 -24.51 -19.56
CA LEU A 224 32.69 -25.09 -18.98
C LEU A 224 31.68 -25.43 -20.09
N MET A 225 32.03 -26.45 -20.92
CA MET A 225 31.29 -26.77 -22.15
C MET A 225 29.84 -27.15 -21.91
N GLU A 226 29.55 -27.91 -20.88
CA GLU A 226 28.17 -28.36 -20.59
C GLU A 226 27.28 -27.19 -20.15
N GLU A 227 27.81 -26.28 -19.33
CA GLU A 227 27.08 -25.07 -18.95
C GLU A 227 26.88 -24.14 -20.17
N SER A 228 27.88 -24.00 -21.02
CA SER A 228 27.76 -23.24 -22.26
C SER A 228 26.67 -23.79 -23.16
N LYS A 229 26.63 -25.11 -23.42
CA LYS A 229 25.55 -25.77 -24.17
C LYS A 229 24.17 -25.58 -23.58
N LYS A 230 24.05 -25.62 -22.23
CA LYS A 230 22.78 -25.40 -21.55
C LYS A 230 22.21 -24.03 -21.86
N TYR A 231 23.00 -22.97 -21.73
CA TYR A 231 22.53 -21.60 -22.05
C TYR A 231 22.29 -21.40 -23.54
N ALA A 232 23.12 -21.99 -24.43
CA ALA A 232 22.89 -21.96 -25.86
C ALA A 232 21.58 -22.64 -26.28
N ASN A 233 21.26 -23.78 -25.67
CA ASN A 233 19.98 -24.48 -25.89
C ASN A 233 18.80 -23.62 -25.42
N THR A 234 18.91 -22.96 -24.27
CA THR A 234 17.86 -22.06 -23.75
C THR A 234 17.64 -20.89 -24.69
N LEU A 235 18.71 -20.26 -25.19
CA LEU A 235 18.64 -19.17 -26.14
C LEU A 235 18.02 -19.63 -27.47
N GLY A 236 18.49 -20.76 -28.03
CA GLY A 236 17.99 -21.30 -29.29
C GLY A 236 16.55 -21.81 -29.20
N TYR A 237 16.11 -22.32 -28.07
CA TYR A 237 14.72 -22.79 -27.92
C TYR A 237 13.73 -21.62 -27.77
N ASN A 238 14.07 -20.61 -26.98
CA ASN A 238 13.11 -19.55 -26.63
C ASN A 238 13.21 -18.31 -27.53
N TYR A 239 14.38 -18.05 -28.16
CA TYR A 239 14.69 -16.77 -28.80
C TYR A 239 15.33 -16.94 -30.18
N GLN A 240 14.77 -17.81 -31.04
CA GLN A 240 15.30 -18.13 -32.39
C GLN A 240 15.39 -16.92 -33.33
N SER A 241 14.51 -15.94 -33.15
CA SER A 241 14.50 -14.72 -33.97
C SER A 241 15.46 -13.64 -33.46
N SER A 242 16.06 -13.84 -32.30
CA SER A 242 16.95 -12.88 -31.65
C SER A 242 18.24 -12.66 -32.46
N ASP A 243 18.70 -11.42 -32.49
CA ASP A 243 20.03 -11.09 -33.05
C ASP A 243 21.18 -11.67 -32.21
N TRP A 244 20.92 -12.00 -30.94
CA TRP A 244 21.85 -12.66 -30.05
C TRP A 244 21.98 -14.17 -30.30
N TYR A 245 21.04 -14.76 -31.03
CA TYR A 245 21.07 -16.18 -31.42
C TYR A 245 21.80 -16.40 -32.73
N LYS A 246 21.73 -15.45 -33.67
CA LYS A 246 22.40 -15.51 -35.01
C LYS A 246 23.91 -15.35 -34.87
#